data_d4581ddee575f536d5cf845d36cfb564
#
_entry.id   d4581ddee575f536d5cf845d36cfb564
#
_cell.length_a   1.000
_cell.length_b   1.000
_cell.length_c   1.000
_cell.angle_alpha   90.00
_cell.angle_beta   90.00
_cell.angle_gamma   90.00
#
_symmetry.space_group_name_H-M   'P 1'
#
loop_
_entity.id
_entity.type
_entity.pdbx_description
1 polymer ?
#
loop_
_entity_poly.entity_id
_entity_poly.type
_entity_poly.pdbx_seq_one_letter_code
_entity_poly.pdbx_strand_id
1 'polypeptide(L)'
;MRIRFFMKELLLKQKQVVFFIIAGGLSAIMEIGSFKIFSVYIPMLYAEEYNYHGIHFPLSNIFSTGCGIITNYFLSIWFVFARGKHSKKREFAYFMGVSFLSTIVSLTFFQIFFRYIFSHHLDVGFFVFSQEMLSKISAILLVSILNYTVKKNFIFNG
;
A
#
# COMPACT_ATOMS: atom_id res chain seq x y z
N MET A 1 12.17 14.01 -36.93
CA MET A 1 11.14 14.58 -36.03
C MET A 1 10.40 13.54 -35.20
N ARG A 2 9.96 12.40 -35.75
CA ARG A 2 9.26 11.29 -35.06
C ARG A 2 10.06 10.66 -33.90
N ILE A 3 11.36 10.44 -34.05
CA ILE A 3 12.21 9.77 -33.04
C ILE A 3 12.36 10.62 -31.77
N ARG A 4 12.51 11.95 -31.89
CA ARG A 4 12.57 12.85 -30.73
C ARG A 4 11.26 12.88 -29.94
N PHE A 5 10.14 12.80 -30.60
CA PHE A 5 8.82 12.75 -29.97
C PHE A 5 8.63 11.44 -29.19
N PHE A 6 8.99 10.32 -29.80
CA PHE A 6 8.93 8.98 -29.18
C PHE A 6 9.84 8.87 -27.94
N MET A 7 11.08 9.36 -28.03
CA MET A 7 12.00 9.39 -26.89
C MET A 7 11.48 10.28 -25.75
N LYS A 8 10.87 11.40 -26.06
CA LYS A 8 10.30 12.30 -25.04
C LYS A 8 9.10 11.65 -24.32
N GLU A 9 8.23 10.96 -25.04
CA GLU A 9 7.14 10.18 -24.43
C GLU A 9 7.65 9.02 -23.56
N LEU A 10 8.68 8.32 -24.02
CA LEU A 10 9.31 7.24 -23.27
C LEU A 10 9.91 7.72 -21.94
N LEU A 11 10.63 8.85 -22.00
CA LEU A 11 11.22 9.50 -20.81
C LEU A 11 10.14 9.99 -19.84
N LEU A 12 9.03 10.54 -20.34
CA LEU A 12 7.91 10.99 -19.49
C LEU A 12 7.22 9.80 -18.83
N LYS A 13 7.03 8.68 -19.55
CA LYS A 13 6.49 7.45 -18.96
C LYS A 13 7.40 6.86 -17.88
N GLN A 14 8.71 6.84 -18.11
CA GLN A 14 9.69 6.39 -17.11
C GLN A 14 9.66 7.28 -15.86
N LYS A 15 9.58 8.60 -16.03
CA LYS A 15 9.49 9.56 -14.93
C LYS A 15 8.23 9.33 -14.08
N GLN A 16 7.08 9.07 -14.70
CA GLN A 16 5.84 8.77 -14.00
C GLN A 16 5.93 7.46 -13.19
N VAL A 17 6.57 6.43 -13.75
CA VAL A 17 6.79 5.16 -13.03
C VAL A 17 7.68 5.36 -11.81
N VAL A 18 8.76 6.14 -11.94
CA VAL A 18 9.65 6.45 -10.80
C VAL A 18 8.90 7.20 -9.71
N PHE A 19 8.14 8.25 -10.05
CA PHE A 19 7.33 8.97 -9.06
C PHE A 19 6.25 8.10 -8.43
N PHE A 20 5.65 7.18 -9.19
CA PHE A 20 4.69 6.22 -8.66
C PHE A 20 5.33 5.27 -7.64
N ILE A 21 6.54 4.78 -7.91
CA ILE A 21 7.29 3.93 -6.98
C ILE A 21 7.64 4.70 -5.71
N ILE A 22 8.09 5.95 -5.84
CA ILE A 22 8.41 6.80 -4.69
C ILE A 22 7.15 7.07 -3.85
N ALA A 23 6.05 7.46 -4.48
CA ALA A 23 4.77 7.70 -3.80
C ALA A 23 4.26 6.44 -3.09
N GLY A 24 4.35 5.27 -3.75
CA GLY A 24 4.01 3.99 -3.16
C GLY A 24 4.90 3.61 -1.97
N GLY A 25 6.21 3.84 -2.08
CA GLY A 25 7.17 3.60 -1.00
C GLY A 25 6.91 4.48 0.22
N LEU A 26 6.69 5.78 0.02
CA LEU A 26 6.34 6.71 1.11
C LEU A 26 5.01 6.33 1.78
N SER A 27 4.03 5.92 0.98
CA SER A 27 2.74 5.46 1.51
C SER A 27 2.88 4.18 2.33
N ALA A 28 3.73 3.25 1.89
CA ALA A 28 4.03 2.03 2.63
C ALA A 28 4.73 2.34 3.98
N ILE A 29 5.66 3.29 4.01
CA ILE A 29 6.30 3.74 5.25
C ILE A 29 5.24 4.31 6.22
N MET A 30 4.32 5.15 5.72
CA MET A 30 3.22 5.69 6.52
C MET A 30 2.28 4.58 7.03
N GLU A 31 1.96 3.61 6.19
CA GLU A 31 1.11 2.47 6.56
C GLU A 31 1.78 1.60 7.64
N ILE A 32 3.06 1.26 7.48
CA ILE A 32 3.81 0.44 8.45
C ILE A 32 3.99 1.20 9.77
N GLY A 33 4.36 2.47 9.71
CA GLY A 33 4.55 3.31 10.90
C GLY A 33 3.25 3.49 11.69
N SER A 34 2.14 3.79 11.01
CA SER A 34 0.84 3.90 11.66
C SER A 34 0.33 2.54 12.18
N PHE A 35 0.61 1.44 11.48
CA PHE A 35 0.29 0.10 11.97
C PHE A 35 1.00 -0.20 13.29
N LYS A 36 2.29 0.12 13.41
CA LYS A 36 3.04 -0.06 14.65
C LYS A 36 2.41 0.72 15.81
N ILE A 37 1.97 1.94 15.56
CA ILE A 37 1.27 2.76 16.56
C ILE A 37 -0.07 2.13 16.94
N PHE A 38 -0.90 1.82 15.96
CA PHE A 38 -2.24 1.26 16.20
C PHE A 38 -2.21 -0.11 16.85
N SER A 39 -1.27 -0.98 16.48
CA SER A 39 -1.13 -2.32 17.08
C SER A 39 -0.72 -2.29 18.57
N VAL A 40 -0.25 -1.14 19.08
CA VAL A 40 0.03 -0.94 20.51
C VAL A 40 -1.17 -0.29 21.20
N TYR A 41 -1.71 0.79 20.64
CA TYR A 41 -2.73 1.59 21.32
C TYR A 41 -4.15 1.02 21.21
N ILE A 42 -4.53 0.43 20.08
CA ILE A 42 -5.89 -0.11 19.89
C ILE A 42 -6.17 -1.27 20.88
N PRO A 43 -5.27 -2.25 21.08
CA PRO A 43 -5.49 -3.30 22.06
C PRO A 43 -5.65 -2.82 23.50
N MET A 44 -5.08 -1.65 23.85
CA MET A 44 -5.27 -1.05 25.18
C MET A 44 -6.72 -0.57 25.39
N LEU A 45 -7.40 -0.18 24.31
CA LEU A 45 -8.80 0.27 24.33
C LEU A 45 -9.78 -0.87 24.05
N TYR A 46 -9.36 -1.86 23.26
CA TYR A 46 -10.17 -2.97 22.78
C TYR A 46 -9.33 -4.26 22.76
N ALA A 47 -9.41 -5.02 23.84
CA ALA A 47 -8.57 -6.21 24.04
C ALA A 47 -8.77 -7.31 22.97
N GLU A 48 -9.97 -7.41 22.38
CA GLU A 48 -10.27 -8.37 21.31
C GLU A 48 -9.53 -8.08 20.00
N GLU A 49 -8.87 -6.92 19.89
CA GLU A 49 -8.03 -6.56 18.73
C GLU A 49 -6.93 -7.58 18.46
N TYR A 50 -6.40 -8.24 19.50
CA TYR A 50 -5.39 -9.29 19.32
C TYR A 50 -5.92 -10.48 18.52
N ASN A 51 -7.19 -10.86 18.74
CA ASN A 51 -7.81 -11.99 18.06
C ASN A 51 -9.35 -11.88 18.09
N TYR A 52 -9.90 -11.23 17.08
CA TYR A 52 -11.35 -11.12 16.91
C TYR A 52 -11.83 -12.21 15.94
N HIS A 53 -12.48 -13.26 16.45
CA HIS A 53 -12.96 -14.40 15.66
C HIS A 53 -11.91 -15.02 14.71
N GLY A 54 -10.65 -15.11 15.15
CA GLY A 54 -9.55 -15.66 14.35
C GLY A 54 -8.87 -14.64 13.42
N ILE A 55 -9.29 -13.37 13.46
CA ILE A 55 -8.67 -12.26 12.73
C ILE A 55 -7.77 -11.49 13.70
N HIS A 56 -6.48 -11.41 13.39
CA HIS A 56 -5.52 -10.69 14.22
C HIS A 56 -5.38 -9.23 13.78
N PHE A 57 -5.42 -8.32 14.73
CA PHE A 57 -5.27 -6.88 14.53
C PHE A 57 -6.19 -6.27 13.45
N PRO A 58 -7.52 -6.55 13.47
CA PRO A 58 -8.41 -6.09 12.39
C PRO A 58 -8.48 -4.58 12.26
N LEU A 59 -8.70 -3.85 13.37
CA LEU A 59 -8.82 -2.40 13.37
C LEU A 59 -7.46 -1.73 13.09
N SER A 60 -6.38 -2.22 13.68
CA SER A 60 -5.03 -1.72 13.43
C SER A 60 -4.66 -1.82 11.95
N ASN A 61 -5.02 -2.92 11.29
CA ASN A 61 -4.83 -3.09 9.86
C ASN A 61 -5.68 -2.12 9.04
N ILE A 62 -6.97 -2.00 9.33
CA ILE A 62 -7.90 -1.13 8.60
C ILE A 62 -7.44 0.33 8.71
N PHE A 63 -7.16 0.83 9.91
CA PHE A 63 -6.76 2.22 10.11
C PHE A 63 -5.40 2.52 9.49
N SER A 64 -4.41 1.64 9.64
CA SER A 64 -3.09 1.84 9.03
C SER A 64 -3.15 1.82 7.50
N THR A 65 -3.91 0.90 6.92
CA THR A 65 -4.13 0.86 5.47
C THR A 65 -4.85 2.12 4.99
N GLY A 66 -5.81 2.63 5.75
CA GLY A 66 -6.46 3.93 5.51
C GLY A 66 -5.44 5.07 5.45
N CYS A 67 -4.50 5.14 6.39
CA CYS A 67 -3.41 6.13 6.37
C CYS A 67 -2.54 5.99 5.11
N GLY A 68 -2.17 4.77 4.74
CA GLY A 68 -1.42 4.48 3.52
C GLY A 68 -2.14 4.93 2.25
N ILE A 69 -3.45 4.62 2.13
CA ILE A 69 -4.29 5.01 1.00
C ILE A 69 -4.39 6.53 0.88
N ILE A 70 -4.65 7.23 1.98
CA ILE A 70 -4.75 8.69 2.00
C ILE A 70 -3.43 9.32 1.57
N THR A 71 -2.32 8.85 2.11
CA THR A 71 -0.98 9.31 1.75
C THR A 71 -0.69 9.07 0.27
N ASN A 72 -0.96 7.86 -0.23
CA ASN A 72 -0.76 7.51 -1.63
C ASN A 72 -1.62 8.36 -2.58
N TYR A 73 -2.86 8.67 -2.18
CA TYR A 73 -3.74 9.54 -2.94
C TYR A 73 -3.16 10.94 -3.10
N PHE A 74 -2.75 11.58 -2.00
CA PHE A 74 -2.16 12.93 -2.06
C PHE A 74 -0.86 12.96 -2.85
N LEU A 75 0.06 12.00 -2.61
CA LEU A 75 1.31 11.92 -3.34
C LEU A 75 1.10 11.65 -4.84
N SER A 76 0.12 10.82 -5.18
CA SER A 76 -0.23 10.53 -6.57
C SER A 76 -0.75 11.77 -7.29
N ILE A 77 -1.61 12.56 -6.67
CA ILE A 77 -2.13 13.82 -7.25
C ILE A 77 -1.02 14.85 -7.44
N TRP A 78 -0.09 14.93 -6.48
CA TRP A 78 0.94 15.97 -6.52
C TRP A 78 2.10 15.63 -7.46
N PHE A 79 2.48 14.35 -7.55
CA PHE A 79 3.71 13.95 -8.22
C PHE A 79 3.52 13.04 -9.43
N VAL A 80 2.47 12.22 -9.47
CA VAL A 80 2.32 11.17 -10.48
C VAL A 80 1.38 11.58 -11.61
N PHE A 81 0.26 12.21 -11.29
CA PHE A 81 -0.77 12.54 -12.26
C PHE A 81 -0.66 13.99 -12.74
N ALA A 82 0.10 14.21 -13.83
CA ALA A 82 -0.18 15.35 -14.68
C ALA A 82 -1.57 15.13 -15.29
N ARG A 83 -2.51 16.00 -14.96
CA ARG A 83 -3.94 16.06 -15.35
C ARG A 83 -4.28 15.21 -16.58
N GLY A 84 -4.92 14.06 -16.36
CA GLY A 84 -5.41 13.20 -17.43
C GLY A 84 -6.68 13.74 -18.11
N LYS A 85 -7.08 13.09 -19.20
CA LYS A 85 -8.27 13.43 -20.01
C LYS A 85 -9.61 13.20 -19.27
N HIS A 86 -9.61 12.57 -18.09
CA HIS A 86 -10.83 12.21 -17.36
C HIS A 86 -11.19 13.21 -16.25
N SER A 87 -12.47 13.27 -15.89
CA SER A 87 -12.91 14.13 -14.80
C SER A 87 -12.32 13.65 -13.46
N LYS A 88 -11.88 14.58 -12.61
CA LYS A 88 -11.27 14.30 -11.29
C LYS A 88 -12.11 13.32 -10.44
N LYS A 89 -13.44 13.38 -10.55
CA LYS A 89 -14.37 12.50 -9.83
C LYS A 89 -14.25 11.03 -10.27
N ARG A 90 -14.08 10.80 -11.58
CA ARG A 90 -13.97 9.46 -12.13
C ARG A 90 -12.62 8.81 -11.79
N GLU A 91 -11.54 9.57 -11.88
CA GLU A 91 -10.20 9.12 -11.48
C GLU A 91 -10.14 8.77 -9.98
N PHE A 92 -10.74 9.62 -9.14
CA PHE A 92 -10.87 9.34 -7.72
C PHE A 92 -11.68 8.07 -7.44
N ALA A 93 -12.81 7.86 -8.11
CA ALA A 93 -13.64 6.67 -7.93
C ALA A 93 -12.89 5.38 -8.30
N TYR A 94 -12.15 5.38 -9.42
CA TYR A 94 -11.31 4.24 -9.81
C TYR A 94 -10.17 4.01 -8.81
N PHE A 95 -9.51 5.07 -8.36
CA PHE A 95 -8.46 4.98 -7.34
C PHE A 95 -8.99 4.36 -6.04
N MET A 96 -10.13 4.84 -5.57
CA MET A 96 -10.77 4.31 -4.35
C MET A 96 -11.21 2.85 -4.51
N GLY A 97 -11.80 2.49 -5.66
CA GLY A 97 -12.19 1.11 -5.95
C GLY A 97 -11.01 0.14 -5.94
N VAL A 98 -9.92 0.48 -6.63
CA VAL A 98 -8.69 -0.32 -6.62
C VAL A 98 -8.06 -0.38 -5.24
N SER A 99 -8.06 0.73 -4.50
CA SER A 99 -7.53 0.79 -3.13
C SER A 99 -8.34 -0.08 -2.17
N PHE A 100 -9.66 -0.07 -2.28
CA PHE A 100 -10.54 -0.92 -1.47
C PHE A 100 -10.26 -2.41 -1.71
N LEU A 101 -10.18 -2.85 -2.96
CA LEU A 101 -9.81 -4.23 -3.29
C LEU A 101 -8.42 -4.59 -2.77
N SER A 102 -7.46 -3.68 -2.91
CA SER A 102 -6.10 -3.86 -2.38
C SER A 102 -6.09 -4.01 -0.86
N THR A 103 -6.97 -3.31 -0.15
CA THR A 103 -7.11 -3.43 1.31
C THR A 103 -7.57 -4.83 1.70
N ILE A 104 -8.59 -5.38 1.03
CA ILE A 104 -9.08 -6.74 1.29
C ILE A 104 -7.97 -7.77 1.06
N VAL A 105 -7.26 -7.65 -0.05
CA VAL A 105 -6.13 -8.53 -0.38
C VAL A 105 -5.00 -8.41 0.64
N SER A 106 -4.67 -7.18 1.07
CA SER A 106 -3.65 -6.92 2.09
C SER A 106 -4.01 -7.56 3.44
N LEU A 107 -5.26 -7.40 3.87
CA LEU A 107 -5.75 -8.03 5.11
C LEU A 107 -5.66 -9.56 5.04
N THR A 108 -6.02 -10.14 3.91
CA THR A 108 -5.94 -11.59 3.70
C THR A 108 -4.50 -12.07 3.77
N PHE A 109 -3.57 -11.43 3.07
CA PHE A 109 -2.14 -11.79 3.14
C PHE A 109 -1.55 -11.57 4.53
N PHE A 110 -1.93 -10.48 5.21
CA PHE A 110 -1.50 -10.26 6.59
C PHE A 110 -1.88 -11.45 7.49
N GLN A 111 -3.15 -11.95 7.42
CA GLN A 111 -3.60 -13.08 8.22
C GLN A 111 -2.83 -14.37 7.87
N ILE A 112 -2.58 -14.61 6.57
CA ILE A 112 -1.82 -15.78 6.11
C ILE A 112 -0.38 -15.72 6.66
N PHE A 113 0.29 -14.58 6.52
CA PHE A 113 1.67 -14.42 7.00
C PHE A 113 1.75 -14.53 8.51
N PHE A 114 0.85 -13.87 9.24
CA PHE A 114 0.82 -13.88 10.68
C PHE A 114 0.56 -15.28 11.24
N ARG A 115 -0.33 -16.05 10.63
CA ARG A 115 -0.77 -17.34 11.16
C ARG A 115 0.13 -18.51 10.74
N TYR A 116 0.66 -18.49 9.52
CA TYR A 116 1.31 -19.66 8.93
C TYR A 116 2.78 -19.48 8.61
N ILE A 117 3.29 -18.25 8.48
CA ILE A 117 4.65 -18.02 7.98
C ILE A 117 5.55 -17.46 9.07
N PHE A 118 5.16 -16.40 9.73
CA PHE A 118 5.96 -15.78 10.77
C PHE A 118 5.53 -16.25 12.14
N SER A 119 6.37 -17.08 12.80
CA SER A 119 6.10 -17.59 14.15
C SER A 119 6.92 -16.86 15.22
N HIS A 120 7.94 -16.09 14.82
CA HIS A 120 8.89 -15.45 15.73
C HIS A 120 9.19 -14.02 15.28
N HIS A 121 9.65 -13.19 16.24
CA HIS A 121 10.22 -11.89 15.95
C HIS A 121 11.61 -12.03 15.30
N LEU A 122 12.00 -11.04 14.48
CA LEU A 122 13.32 -10.95 13.89
C LEU A 122 14.10 -9.84 14.61
N ASP A 123 15.16 -10.23 15.32
CA ASP A 123 16.08 -9.28 15.94
C ASP A 123 17.25 -8.99 14.99
N VAL A 124 17.43 -7.72 14.64
CA VAL A 124 18.51 -7.25 13.75
C VAL A 124 19.56 -6.46 14.56
N GLY A 125 19.51 -6.57 15.90
CA GLY A 125 20.45 -5.93 16.81
C GLY A 125 20.11 -4.50 17.18
N PHE A 126 19.80 -3.63 16.23
CA PHE A 126 19.37 -2.24 16.50
C PHE A 126 17.84 -2.08 16.46
N PHE A 127 17.12 -3.06 15.95
CA PHE A 127 15.65 -3.03 15.86
C PHE A 127 15.07 -4.44 15.87
N VAL A 128 13.99 -4.62 16.66
CA VAL A 128 13.25 -5.87 16.72
C VAL A 128 11.98 -5.75 15.87
N PHE A 129 11.92 -6.52 14.80
CA PHE A 129 10.71 -6.65 13.99
C PHE A 129 9.80 -7.67 14.65
N SER A 130 8.67 -7.20 15.18
CA SER A 130 7.66 -8.10 15.72
C SER A 130 7.01 -8.95 14.61
N GLN A 131 6.41 -10.06 14.98
CA GLN A 131 5.70 -10.94 14.06
C GLN A 131 4.64 -10.17 13.24
N GLU A 132 3.91 -9.27 13.88
CA GLU A 132 2.89 -8.44 13.25
C GLU A 132 3.50 -7.49 12.21
N MET A 133 4.63 -6.87 12.55
CA MET A 133 5.34 -5.99 11.61
C MET A 133 5.84 -6.73 10.39
N LEU A 134 6.47 -7.90 10.58
CA LEU A 134 6.94 -8.74 9.47
C LEU A 134 5.79 -9.14 8.55
N SER A 135 4.66 -9.56 9.13
CA SER A 135 3.47 -9.92 8.39
C SER A 135 2.91 -8.74 7.60
N LYS A 136 2.87 -7.56 8.21
CA LYS A 136 2.39 -6.33 7.56
C LYS A 136 3.29 -5.89 6.41
N ILE A 137 4.59 -5.85 6.62
CA ILE A 137 5.57 -5.49 5.58
C ILE A 137 5.46 -6.45 4.39
N SER A 138 5.41 -7.76 4.65
CA SER A 138 5.30 -8.78 3.60
C SER A 138 3.99 -8.66 2.81
N ALA A 139 2.87 -8.41 3.49
CA ALA A 139 1.58 -8.19 2.85
C ALA A 139 1.61 -6.94 1.94
N ILE A 140 2.17 -5.82 2.40
CA ILE A 140 2.30 -4.59 1.62
C ILE A 140 3.16 -4.82 0.38
N LEU A 141 4.30 -5.50 0.50
CA LEU A 141 5.18 -5.79 -0.64
C LEU A 141 4.47 -6.61 -1.70
N LEU A 142 3.76 -7.68 -1.31
CA LEU A 142 2.99 -8.51 -2.23
C LEU A 142 1.88 -7.74 -2.93
N VAL A 143 1.09 -6.99 -2.18
CA VAL A 143 0.00 -6.16 -2.73
C VAL A 143 0.55 -5.07 -3.65
N SER A 144 1.71 -4.50 -3.36
CA SER A 144 2.37 -3.51 -4.23
C SER A 144 2.74 -4.08 -5.59
N ILE A 145 3.24 -5.32 -5.63
CA ILE A 145 3.55 -6.03 -6.88
C ILE A 145 2.27 -6.29 -7.68
N LEU A 146 1.20 -6.76 -7.03
CA LEU A 146 -0.09 -6.99 -7.65
C LEU A 146 -0.69 -5.68 -8.19
N ASN A 147 -0.67 -4.62 -7.39
CA ASN A 147 -1.15 -3.30 -7.79
C ASN A 147 -0.39 -2.73 -8.99
N TYR A 148 0.94 -2.89 -9.00
CA TYR A 148 1.75 -2.48 -10.15
C TYR A 148 1.32 -3.21 -11.42
N THR A 149 1.15 -4.52 -11.34
CA THR A 149 0.74 -5.36 -12.48
C THR A 149 -0.65 -4.98 -13.00
N VAL A 150 -1.61 -4.79 -12.09
CA VAL A 150 -2.97 -4.38 -12.44
C VAL A 150 -2.98 -2.98 -13.06
N LYS A 151 -2.33 -2.01 -12.42
CA LYS A 151 -2.30 -0.63 -12.92
C LYS A 151 -1.58 -0.51 -14.26
N LYS A 152 -0.46 -1.23 -14.45
CA LYS A 152 0.28 -1.27 -15.70
C LYS A 152 -0.61 -1.78 -16.85
N ASN A 153 -1.36 -2.85 -16.63
CA ASN A 153 -2.14 -3.50 -17.68
C ASN A 153 -3.48 -2.78 -17.97
N PHE A 154 -4.12 -2.18 -16.97
CA PHE A 154 -5.47 -1.59 -17.12
C PHE A 154 -5.46 -0.06 -17.27
N ILE A 155 -4.46 0.64 -16.71
CA ILE A 155 -4.45 2.11 -16.73
C ILE A 155 -3.45 2.64 -17.77
N PHE A 156 -2.30 1.97 -17.93
CA PHE A 156 -1.22 2.45 -18.80
C PHE A 156 -1.18 1.81 -20.20
N ASN A 157 -1.90 0.71 -20.42
CA ASN A 157 -2.04 0.05 -21.73
C ASN A 157 -3.40 0.33 -22.39
N GLY A 158 -4.21 1.22 -21.84
CA GLY A 158 -5.47 1.66 -22.40
C GLY A 158 -5.35 2.91 -23.26
#